data_f2eb37d42dd2188d0cc8a3cbea8b3755
#
_entry.id   f2eb37d42dd2188d0cc8a3cbea8b3755
#
_cell.length_a   1.000
_cell.length_b   1.000
_cell.length_c   1.000
_cell.angle_alpha   90.00
_cell.angle_beta   90.00
_cell.angle_gamma   90.00
#
_symmetry.space_group_name_H-M   'P 1'
#
loop_
_entity.id
_entity.type
_entity.pdbx_description
1 polymer ?
#
loop_
_entity_poly.entity_id
_entity_poly.type
_entity_poly.pdbx_seq_one_letter_code
_entity_poly.pdbx_strand_id
1 'polypeptide(L)'
;MRAKTFTWVLLLSAALAGAAWYYLGRDAAPPDLQGRLLFPDLRAVLTGARAIEITTADDSFTLESLEAGGWAVRERHGYPAQTATVRRFLLGVAGLQIRSRKTSNPDNYARLDLTAPEDDSGSKAARVVIRDEDGGEMAAFLAGRIRPASEVDNPDPDRGESGLKDLSQIFVRLPDAPTVWLVEGALDIARQPTDYINRDRLTDTPRNSIRSVTVARPDADDLSVTRAAQGEDFELQNIAAGMQLKNQFQLNDLVDLFVNLKFEDVTSADEIAWAGVGDGNSGDGGAGGIGLSATMFAFDKSRVVMEQGEDAEGKPWIRLHAEPPPPAANSTDGENAAADSAEDGDAAESAAPDTSRANELNKRWSGWAFQLPDFRHDTLNRGMDELVEAEDEADGDGDDEAGG
;
A
#
# COMPACT_ATOMS: atom_id res chain seq x y z
N MET A 1 5.70 45.61 -64.21
CA MET A 1 4.83 44.75 -63.36
C MET A 1 5.55 44.06 -62.18
N ARG A 2 6.85 43.95 -62.19
CA ARG A 2 7.60 43.19 -61.16
C ARG A 2 7.77 43.87 -59.79
N ALA A 3 7.76 45.21 -59.74
CA ALA A 3 7.93 45.91 -58.45
C ALA A 3 6.72 45.82 -57.52
N LYS A 4 5.48 45.90 -58.07
CA LYS A 4 4.24 45.82 -57.27
C LYS A 4 4.03 44.42 -56.64
N THR A 5 4.38 43.35 -57.37
CA THR A 5 4.31 41.98 -56.82
C THR A 5 5.32 41.72 -55.72
N PHE A 6 6.54 42.29 -55.83
CA PHE A 6 7.56 42.18 -54.80
C PHE A 6 7.12 42.91 -53.49
N THR A 7 6.50 44.09 -53.59
CA THR A 7 5.99 44.82 -52.43
C THR A 7 4.86 44.07 -51.71
N TRP A 8 3.97 43.41 -52.48
CA TRP A 8 2.91 42.59 -51.88
C TRP A 8 3.42 41.35 -51.18
N VAL A 9 4.43 40.69 -51.71
CA VAL A 9 5.09 39.49 -51.07
C VAL A 9 5.79 39.91 -49.79
N LEU A 10 6.46 41.06 -49.78
CA LEU A 10 7.15 41.59 -48.62
C LEU A 10 6.18 41.97 -47.49
N LEU A 11 5.04 42.57 -47.84
CA LEU A 11 3.98 42.91 -46.87
C LEU A 11 3.32 41.65 -46.31
N LEU A 12 3.07 40.64 -47.14
CA LEU A 12 2.50 39.35 -46.67
C LEU A 12 3.47 38.61 -45.77
N SER A 13 4.77 38.58 -46.09
CA SER A 13 5.78 37.93 -45.23
C SER A 13 5.96 38.68 -43.89
N ALA A 14 5.92 39.99 -43.88
CA ALA A 14 5.93 40.80 -42.66
C ALA A 14 4.68 40.59 -41.80
N ALA A 15 3.51 40.47 -42.42
CA ALA A 15 2.26 40.15 -41.72
C ALA A 15 2.25 38.77 -41.13
N LEU A 16 2.79 37.76 -41.88
CA LEU A 16 2.95 36.38 -41.39
C LEU A 16 3.99 36.29 -40.27
N ALA A 17 5.11 37.00 -40.39
CA ALA A 17 6.12 37.06 -39.31
C ALA A 17 5.57 37.76 -38.05
N GLY A 18 4.81 38.87 -38.23
CA GLY A 18 4.12 39.56 -37.13
C GLY A 18 3.05 38.69 -36.44
N ALA A 19 2.26 37.94 -37.24
CA ALA A 19 1.30 37.01 -36.73
C ALA A 19 2.00 35.83 -36.01
N ALA A 20 3.05 35.27 -36.59
CA ALA A 20 3.83 34.23 -35.94
C ALA A 20 4.47 34.70 -34.62
N TRP A 21 5.05 35.87 -34.60
CA TRP A 21 5.59 36.49 -33.36
C TRP A 21 4.51 36.76 -32.33
N TYR A 22 3.33 37.22 -32.75
CA TYR A 22 2.19 37.46 -31.88
C TYR A 22 1.64 36.13 -31.28
N TYR A 23 1.53 35.05 -32.08
CA TYR A 23 1.05 33.77 -31.62
C TYR A 23 2.09 33.01 -30.78
N LEU A 24 3.38 33.02 -31.16
CA LEU A 24 4.44 32.38 -30.39
C LEU A 24 4.76 33.13 -29.07
N GLY A 25 4.61 34.45 -29.03
CA GLY A 25 4.82 35.25 -27.82
C GLY A 25 3.72 35.14 -26.79
N ARG A 26 2.54 34.61 -27.16
CA ARG A 26 1.38 34.50 -26.24
C ARG A 26 1.57 33.34 -25.23
N ASP A 27 2.33 32.33 -25.58
CA ASP A 27 2.51 31.11 -24.77
C ASP A 27 3.75 31.15 -23.88
N ALA A 28 4.62 32.12 -24.05
CA ALA A 28 5.74 32.34 -23.15
C ALA A 28 5.25 32.96 -21.83
N ALA A 29 5.67 32.41 -20.69
CA ALA A 29 5.52 33.15 -19.43
C ALA A 29 6.23 34.51 -19.57
N PRO A 30 5.71 35.61 -18.98
CA PRO A 30 6.48 36.83 -18.86
C PRO A 30 7.88 36.46 -18.36
N PRO A 31 8.96 37.02 -18.95
CA PRO A 31 10.34 36.62 -18.60
C PRO A 31 10.67 36.79 -17.12
N ASP A 32 9.94 37.59 -16.40
CA ASP A 32 10.04 37.80 -14.96
C ASP A 32 9.41 36.68 -14.10
N LEU A 33 8.58 35.83 -14.68
CA LEU A 33 7.92 34.69 -13.97
C LEU A 33 8.58 33.32 -14.24
N GLN A 34 9.34 33.21 -15.31
CA GLN A 34 9.98 31.94 -15.65
C GLN A 34 11.04 31.54 -14.60
N GLY A 35 10.97 30.31 -14.10
CA GLY A 35 11.86 29.81 -13.04
C GLY A 35 11.49 30.23 -11.62
N ARG A 36 10.44 31.07 -11.45
CA ARG A 36 9.93 31.41 -10.10
C ARG A 36 9.07 30.27 -9.57
N LEU A 37 9.05 30.14 -8.25
CA LEU A 37 8.16 29.19 -7.59
C LEU A 37 6.69 29.55 -7.85
N LEU A 38 5.85 28.55 -8.06
CA LEU A 38 4.40 28.70 -8.18
C LEU A 38 3.79 29.21 -6.86
N PHE A 39 4.32 28.71 -5.72
CA PHE A 39 3.96 29.07 -4.36
C PHE A 39 5.21 29.59 -3.61
N PRO A 40 5.61 30.85 -3.77
CA PRO A 40 6.90 31.34 -3.26
C PRO A 40 7.03 31.27 -1.74
N ASP A 41 5.93 31.49 -1.00
CA ASP A 41 5.93 31.55 0.46
C ASP A 41 5.70 30.20 1.12
N LEU A 42 5.21 29.20 0.38
CA LEU A 42 4.80 27.89 0.91
C LEU A 42 5.95 27.19 1.64
N ARG A 43 7.16 27.25 1.09
CA ARG A 43 8.33 26.58 1.67
C ARG A 43 8.65 27.03 3.08
N ALA A 44 8.41 28.30 3.38
CA ALA A 44 8.69 28.88 4.70
C ALA A 44 7.67 28.44 5.76
N VAL A 45 6.44 28.12 5.34
CA VAL A 45 5.32 27.80 6.23
C VAL A 45 4.90 26.33 6.19
N LEU A 46 5.59 25.47 5.43
CA LEU A 46 5.27 24.06 5.23
C LEU A 46 5.09 23.27 6.53
N THR A 47 5.82 23.60 7.57
CA THR A 47 5.70 22.96 8.90
C THR A 47 4.36 23.23 9.58
N GLY A 48 3.65 24.26 9.13
CA GLY A 48 2.29 24.59 9.56
C GLY A 48 1.20 23.78 8.87
N ALA A 49 1.51 22.99 7.84
CA ALA A 49 0.51 22.18 7.16
C ALA A 49 -0.11 21.15 8.11
N ARG A 50 -1.44 21.09 8.16
CA ARG A 50 -2.22 20.18 9.00
C ARG A 50 -3.14 19.28 8.20
N ALA A 51 -3.59 19.71 7.03
CA ALA A 51 -4.41 18.90 6.16
C ALA A 51 -3.99 19.05 4.70
N ILE A 52 -4.12 17.97 3.95
CA ILE A 52 -3.96 17.93 2.50
C ILE A 52 -5.19 17.23 1.95
N GLU A 53 -6.04 18.00 1.27
CA GLU A 53 -7.24 17.50 0.61
C GLU A 53 -6.91 17.19 -0.85
N ILE A 54 -7.20 15.99 -1.31
CA ILE A 54 -7.02 15.57 -2.70
C ILE A 54 -8.35 15.05 -3.22
N THR A 55 -8.86 15.69 -4.28
CA THR A 55 -10.11 15.31 -4.93
C THR A 55 -9.83 14.97 -6.38
N THR A 56 -10.26 13.81 -6.80
CA THR A 56 -10.27 13.31 -8.18
C THR A 56 -11.70 13.02 -8.61
N ALA A 57 -11.94 12.59 -9.84
CA ALA A 57 -13.29 12.18 -10.25
C ALA A 57 -13.77 10.91 -9.54
N ASP A 58 -12.84 10.05 -9.15
CA ASP A 58 -13.13 8.73 -8.58
C ASP A 58 -13.13 8.74 -7.05
N ASP A 59 -12.36 9.65 -6.41
CA ASP A 59 -12.13 9.64 -4.97
C ASP A 59 -11.88 11.05 -4.41
N SER A 60 -12.19 11.21 -3.12
CA SER A 60 -11.86 12.43 -2.37
C SER A 60 -11.38 12.04 -0.98
N PHE A 61 -10.19 12.42 -0.61
CA PHE A 61 -9.59 12.06 0.66
C PHE A 61 -8.73 13.15 1.26
N THR A 62 -8.48 13.03 2.56
CA THR A 62 -7.72 14.00 3.35
C THR A 62 -6.61 13.30 4.13
N LEU A 63 -5.40 13.81 3.96
CA LEU A 63 -4.28 13.47 4.84
C LEU A 63 -4.23 14.48 5.97
N GLU A 64 -4.31 14.02 7.22
CA GLU A 64 -4.29 14.85 8.41
C GLU A 64 -2.99 14.66 9.20
N SER A 65 -2.44 15.75 9.69
CA SER A 65 -1.30 15.72 10.61
C SER A 65 -1.77 15.34 12.01
N LEU A 66 -1.10 14.36 12.61
CA LEU A 66 -1.39 13.89 13.97
C LEU A 66 -0.65 14.75 15.02
N GLU A 67 -1.29 15.01 16.17
CA GLU A 67 -0.67 15.73 17.31
C GLU A 67 0.59 15.01 17.83
N ALA A 68 0.56 13.67 17.86
CA ALA A 68 1.71 12.85 18.23
C ALA A 68 2.83 12.83 17.19
N GLY A 69 2.66 13.54 16.09
CA GLY A 69 3.55 13.52 14.92
C GLY A 69 3.16 12.43 13.91
N GLY A 70 3.50 12.67 12.64
CA GLY A 70 3.10 11.83 11.54
C GLY A 70 1.84 12.31 10.83
N TRP A 71 1.31 11.48 9.95
CA TRP A 71 0.12 11.74 9.14
C TRP A 71 -0.80 10.54 9.15
N ALA A 72 -2.09 10.77 8.92
CA ALA A 72 -3.12 9.74 8.82
C ALA A 72 -4.05 10.02 7.64
N VAL A 73 -4.71 8.99 7.15
CA VAL A 73 -5.75 9.08 6.12
C VAL A 73 -7.12 9.11 6.79
N ARG A 74 -7.82 10.24 6.70
CA ARG A 74 -9.11 10.44 7.38
C ARG A 74 -10.16 9.42 6.93
N GLU A 75 -10.28 9.20 5.63
CA GLU A 75 -11.25 8.30 5.00
C GLU A 75 -10.90 6.82 5.18
N ARG A 76 -9.79 6.54 5.89
CA ARG A 76 -9.41 5.22 6.40
C ARG A 76 -9.35 5.22 7.93
N HIS A 77 -10.33 5.90 8.55
CA HIS A 77 -10.49 5.99 10.01
C HIS A 77 -9.26 6.49 10.75
N GLY A 78 -8.45 7.33 10.11
CA GLY A 78 -7.21 7.82 10.69
C GLY A 78 -6.04 6.82 10.64
N TYR A 79 -6.09 5.84 9.75
CA TYR A 79 -4.96 4.90 9.57
C TYR A 79 -3.67 5.65 9.22
N PRO A 80 -2.54 5.26 9.82
CA PRO A 80 -1.28 5.96 9.64
C PRO A 80 -0.81 6.02 8.18
N ALA A 81 -0.55 7.22 7.69
CA ALA A 81 0.05 7.45 6.37
C ALA A 81 1.58 7.39 6.42
N GLN A 82 2.20 7.07 5.30
CA GLN A 82 3.66 7.11 5.15
C GLN A 82 4.14 8.57 5.19
N THR A 83 4.62 9.01 6.35
CA THR A 83 5.13 10.37 6.57
C THR A 83 6.18 10.79 5.53
N ALA A 84 7.03 9.86 5.09
CA ALA A 84 8.04 10.14 4.05
C ALA A 84 7.40 10.48 2.70
N THR A 85 6.32 9.81 2.33
CA THR A 85 5.57 10.06 1.09
C THR A 85 4.85 11.41 1.16
N VAL A 86 4.15 11.68 2.27
CA VAL A 86 3.48 12.98 2.49
C VAL A 86 4.49 14.13 2.48
N ARG A 87 5.62 13.96 3.15
CA ARG A 87 6.69 14.98 3.15
C ARG A 87 7.26 15.22 1.75
N ARG A 88 7.48 14.17 0.97
CA ARG A 88 7.96 14.28 -0.42
C ARG A 88 6.95 15.04 -1.26
N PHE A 89 5.66 14.74 -1.12
CA PHE A 89 4.58 15.45 -1.79
C PHE A 89 4.59 16.96 -1.45
N LEU A 90 4.60 17.32 -0.17
CA LEU A 90 4.62 18.73 0.28
C LEU A 90 5.85 19.49 -0.25
N LEU A 91 7.03 18.86 -0.21
CA LEU A 91 8.25 19.46 -0.75
C LEU A 91 8.19 19.58 -2.28
N GLY A 92 7.55 18.62 -2.96
CA GLY A 92 7.30 18.67 -4.40
C GLY A 92 6.44 19.87 -4.78
N VAL A 93 5.31 20.08 -4.07
CA VAL A 93 4.43 21.25 -4.29
C VAL A 93 5.18 22.56 -4.06
N ALA A 94 5.92 22.68 -2.95
CA ALA A 94 6.70 23.88 -2.65
C ALA A 94 7.88 24.13 -3.59
N GLY A 95 8.28 23.11 -4.35
CA GLY A 95 9.35 23.19 -5.33
C GLY A 95 8.90 23.44 -6.76
N LEU A 96 7.60 23.53 -7.04
CA LEU A 96 7.06 23.76 -8.38
C LEU A 96 7.52 25.09 -8.97
N GLN A 97 8.18 25.05 -10.14
CA GLN A 97 8.67 26.23 -10.84
C GLN A 97 7.87 26.49 -12.11
N ILE A 98 7.51 27.74 -12.33
CA ILE A 98 6.81 28.18 -13.55
C ILE A 98 7.75 28.09 -14.75
N ARG A 99 7.36 27.35 -15.79
CA ARG A 99 8.07 27.26 -17.07
C ARG A 99 7.47 28.13 -18.14
N SER A 100 6.16 28.02 -18.33
CA SER A 100 5.47 28.82 -19.34
C SER A 100 3.97 28.99 -19.01
N ARG A 101 3.40 30.06 -19.51
CA ARG A 101 1.94 30.25 -19.59
C ARG A 101 1.41 29.51 -20.80
N LYS A 102 0.29 28.79 -20.67
CA LYS A 102 -0.28 28.01 -21.77
C LYS A 102 -1.56 28.61 -22.34
N THR A 103 -2.59 28.71 -21.56
CA THR A 103 -3.88 29.22 -22.00
C THR A 103 -4.61 29.89 -20.84
N SER A 104 -5.58 30.75 -21.17
CA SER A 104 -6.57 31.22 -20.22
C SER A 104 -7.99 31.01 -20.76
N ASN A 105 -8.12 30.23 -21.86
CA ASN A 105 -9.41 29.87 -22.43
C ASN A 105 -9.92 28.57 -21.82
N PRO A 106 -11.10 28.56 -21.16
CA PRO A 106 -11.70 27.38 -20.57
C PRO A 106 -11.92 26.21 -21.54
N ASP A 107 -12.18 26.48 -22.84
CA ASP A 107 -12.37 25.44 -23.86
C ASP A 107 -11.16 24.51 -24.05
N ASN A 108 -9.99 24.95 -23.58
CA ASN A 108 -8.76 24.15 -23.64
C ASN A 108 -8.50 23.32 -22.39
N TYR A 109 -9.28 23.48 -21.31
CA TYR A 109 -8.99 22.79 -20.04
C TYR A 109 -9.10 21.27 -20.16
N ALA A 110 -10.15 20.77 -20.81
CA ALA A 110 -10.34 19.33 -21.04
C ALA A 110 -9.16 18.69 -21.79
N ARG A 111 -8.54 19.40 -22.74
CA ARG A 111 -7.37 18.91 -23.50
C ARG A 111 -6.09 18.82 -22.65
N LEU A 112 -6.05 19.54 -21.54
CA LEU A 112 -4.92 19.58 -20.61
C LEU A 112 -5.21 18.78 -19.32
N ASP A 113 -6.33 18.05 -19.32
CA ASP A 113 -6.82 17.31 -18.15
C ASP A 113 -7.01 18.24 -16.92
N LEU A 114 -7.59 19.45 -17.12
CA LEU A 114 -7.77 20.48 -16.09
C LEU A 114 -9.25 20.89 -15.88
N THR A 115 -10.19 20.07 -16.36
CA THR A 115 -11.59 20.18 -15.94
C THR A 115 -11.67 19.83 -14.45
N ALA A 116 -12.38 20.62 -13.65
CA ALA A 116 -12.47 20.30 -12.23
C ALA A 116 -13.18 18.97 -12.01
N PRO A 117 -12.74 18.14 -11.06
CA PRO A 117 -13.36 16.84 -10.79
C PRO A 117 -14.84 16.92 -10.43
N GLU A 118 -15.25 18.03 -9.81
CA GLU A 118 -16.63 18.30 -9.41
C GLU A 118 -17.56 18.61 -10.60
N ASP A 119 -16.99 19.06 -11.71
CA ASP A 119 -17.72 19.46 -12.90
C ASP A 119 -17.90 18.33 -13.92
N ASP A 120 -17.03 17.29 -13.86
CA ASP A 120 -17.01 16.20 -14.84
C ASP A 120 -16.51 14.90 -14.17
N SER A 121 -17.38 13.90 -14.10
CA SER A 121 -17.04 12.56 -13.58
C SER A 121 -16.00 11.81 -14.41
N GLY A 122 -15.71 12.26 -15.64
CA GLY A 122 -14.62 11.74 -16.48
C GLY A 122 -13.32 12.55 -16.34
N SER A 123 -13.27 13.52 -15.43
CA SER A 123 -12.09 14.37 -15.25
C SER A 123 -10.88 13.56 -14.84
N LYS A 124 -9.75 13.88 -15.45
CA LYS A 124 -8.43 13.36 -15.06
C LYS A 124 -7.63 14.34 -14.18
N ALA A 125 -8.23 15.47 -13.83
CA ALA A 125 -7.61 16.42 -12.91
C ALA A 125 -7.56 15.86 -11.49
N ALA A 126 -6.59 16.35 -10.71
CA ALA A 126 -6.60 16.24 -9.27
C ALA A 126 -6.64 17.66 -8.68
N ARG A 127 -7.64 17.94 -7.85
CA ARG A 127 -7.67 19.13 -7.01
C ARG A 127 -6.88 18.86 -5.76
N VAL A 128 -5.95 19.72 -5.43
CA VAL A 128 -5.15 19.66 -4.20
C VAL A 128 -5.36 20.95 -3.41
N VAL A 129 -5.66 20.82 -2.12
CA VAL A 129 -5.71 21.95 -1.18
C VAL A 129 -4.89 21.61 0.05
N ILE A 130 -3.94 22.46 0.41
CA ILE A 130 -3.12 22.32 1.62
C ILE A 130 -3.60 23.37 2.61
N ARG A 131 -3.91 22.94 3.84
CA ARG A 131 -4.44 23.82 4.91
C ARG A 131 -3.54 23.83 6.14
N ASP A 132 -3.56 24.94 6.83
CA ASP A 132 -2.93 25.12 8.14
C ASP A 132 -3.85 24.67 9.31
N GLU A 133 -3.41 24.94 10.55
CA GLU A 133 -4.12 24.59 11.78
C GLU A 133 -5.46 25.30 11.93
N ASP A 134 -5.56 26.54 11.45
CA ASP A 134 -6.78 27.36 11.49
C ASP A 134 -7.74 27.04 10.33
N GLY A 135 -7.38 26.08 9.46
CA GLY A 135 -8.11 25.74 8.24
C GLY A 135 -7.85 26.71 7.09
N GLY A 136 -6.92 27.64 7.26
CA GLY A 136 -6.49 28.58 6.23
C GLY A 136 -5.83 27.87 5.05
N GLU A 137 -6.11 28.33 3.84
CA GLU A 137 -5.52 27.78 2.62
C GLU A 137 -4.08 28.26 2.44
N MET A 138 -3.12 27.34 2.50
CA MET A 138 -1.71 27.59 2.25
C MET A 138 -1.37 27.49 0.76
N ALA A 139 -2.00 26.55 0.06
CA ALA A 139 -1.89 26.37 -1.38
C ALA A 139 -3.11 25.61 -1.91
N ALA A 140 -3.61 26.02 -3.08
CA ALA A 140 -4.65 25.29 -3.80
C ALA A 140 -4.38 25.31 -5.30
N PHE A 141 -4.57 24.16 -5.97
CA PHE A 141 -4.41 24.05 -7.41
C PHE A 141 -5.11 22.83 -7.97
N LEU A 142 -5.40 22.90 -9.27
CA LEU A 142 -5.74 21.73 -10.07
C LEU A 142 -4.49 21.29 -10.82
N ALA A 143 -4.16 20.02 -10.71
CA ALA A 143 -3.13 19.36 -11.47
C ALA A 143 -3.77 18.53 -12.58
N GLY A 144 -3.39 18.81 -13.80
CA GLY A 144 -3.84 18.09 -14.98
C GLY A 144 -2.79 17.12 -15.51
N ARG A 145 -2.61 17.11 -16.83
CA ARG A 145 -1.69 16.20 -17.52
C ARG A 145 -0.26 16.39 -17.03
N ILE A 146 0.35 15.24 -16.69
CA ILE A 146 1.77 15.15 -16.34
C ILE A 146 2.55 14.69 -17.57
N ARG A 147 3.65 15.35 -17.87
CA ARG A 147 4.64 14.94 -18.85
C ARG A 147 5.89 14.49 -18.10
N PRO A 148 6.21 13.18 -18.10
CA PRO A 148 7.40 12.69 -17.40
C PRO A 148 8.68 13.28 -18.00
N ALA A 149 9.73 13.33 -17.22
CA ALA A 149 11.03 13.90 -17.63
C ALA A 149 11.59 13.25 -18.92
N SER A 150 11.30 11.98 -19.16
CA SER A 150 11.69 11.24 -20.37
C SER A 150 11.02 11.73 -21.66
N GLU A 151 9.89 12.45 -21.55
CA GLU A 151 9.13 12.99 -22.68
C GLU A 151 9.40 14.49 -22.92
N VAL A 152 10.24 15.11 -22.08
CA VAL A 152 10.58 16.52 -22.22
C VAL A 152 11.67 16.65 -23.28
N ASP A 153 11.29 17.14 -24.47
CA ASP A 153 12.23 17.46 -25.54
C ASP A 153 13.24 18.53 -25.09
N ASN A 154 14.50 18.19 -25.20
CA ASN A 154 15.65 19.06 -24.93
C ASN A 154 15.97 19.28 -23.45
N PRO A 155 16.68 18.34 -22.78
CA PRO A 155 17.28 18.63 -21.49
C PRO A 155 18.34 19.71 -21.67
N ASP A 156 18.27 20.77 -20.83
CA ASP A 156 19.26 21.82 -20.75
C ASP A 156 20.68 21.19 -20.61
N PRO A 157 21.58 21.35 -21.58
CA PRO A 157 22.89 20.66 -21.56
C PRO A 157 23.79 21.10 -20.40
N ASP A 158 23.47 22.22 -19.73
CA ASP A 158 24.23 22.73 -18.59
C ASP A 158 23.75 22.14 -17.25
N ARG A 159 22.66 21.39 -17.24
CA ARG A 159 22.21 20.62 -16.07
C ARG A 159 22.80 19.22 -16.13
N GLY A 160 23.78 18.94 -15.31
CA GLY A 160 24.43 17.63 -15.20
C GLY A 160 23.42 16.48 -15.06
N GLU A 161 23.71 15.33 -15.65
CA GLU A 161 22.84 14.14 -15.77
C GLU A 161 22.20 13.63 -14.46
N SER A 162 22.67 14.05 -13.30
CA SER A 162 22.23 13.53 -11.99
C SER A 162 20.93 14.14 -11.44
N GLY A 163 20.43 15.26 -11.99
CA GLY A 163 19.28 15.97 -11.44
C GLY A 163 18.01 15.92 -12.28
N LEU A 164 18.04 15.35 -13.47
CA LEU A 164 16.98 15.46 -14.48
C LEU A 164 15.98 14.29 -14.48
N LYS A 165 16.33 13.16 -13.89
CA LYS A 165 15.48 11.95 -13.98
C LYS A 165 14.17 12.04 -13.21
N ASP A 166 14.07 12.97 -12.24
CA ASP A 166 12.90 13.05 -11.34
C ASP A 166 12.01 14.28 -11.58
N LEU A 167 12.36 15.17 -12.54
CA LEU A 167 11.55 16.36 -12.81
C LEU A 167 10.51 16.10 -13.90
N SER A 168 9.25 16.25 -13.53
CA SER A 168 8.13 16.17 -14.46
C SER A 168 7.60 17.57 -14.77
N GLN A 169 7.00 17.74 -15.95
CA GLN A 169 6.23 18.93 -16.28
C GLN A 169 4.75 18.67 -16.09
N ILE A 170 4.07 19.56 -15.39
CA ILE A 170 2.67 19.40 -15.01
C ILE A 170 1.90 20.64 -15.46
N PHE A 171 0.73 20.44 -16.08
CA PHE A 171 -0.22 21.53 -16.33
C PHE A 171 -0.98 21.80 -15.04
N VAL A 172 -0.92 23.06 -14.58
CA VAL A 172 -1.54 23.49 -13.31
C VAL A 172 -2.41 24.72 -13.55
N ARG A 173 -3.56 24.75 -12.88
CA ARG A 173 -4.44 25.93 -12.82
C ARG A 173 -4.75 26.22 -11.36
N LEU A 174 -4.63 27.50 -10.96
CA LEU A 174 -5.10 27.95 -9.65
C LEU A 174 -6.63 28.07 -9.67
N PRO A 175 -7.35 27.76 -8.58
CA PRO A 175 -8.82 27.76 -8.56
C PRO A 175 -9.44 29.06 -9.05
N ASP A 176 -8.94 30.20 -8.58
CA ASP A 176 -9.49 31.54 -8.85
C ASP A 176 -8.89 32.23 -10.08
N ALA A 177 -8.06 31.53 -10.84
CA ALA A 177 -7.40 32.08 -12.01
C ALA A 177 -7.67 31.30 -13.28
N PRO A 178 -8.02 31.93 -14.40
CA PRO A 178 -8.24 31.22 -15.65
C PRO A 178 -6.93 30.75 -16.31
N THR A 179 -5.77 31.23 -15.82
CA THR A 179 -4.48 30.93 -16.43
C THR A 179 -4.01 29.55 -16.10
N VAL A 180 -3.68 28.79 -17.14
CA VAL A 180 -2.99 27.48 -17.05
C VAL A 180 -1.50 27.71 -17.17
N TRP A 181 -0.77 27.17 -16.23
CA TRP A 181 0.68 27.19 -16.20
C TRP A 181 1.24 25.80 -16.53
N LEU A 182 2.32 25.75 -17.27
CA LEU A 182 3.21 24.60 -17.28
C LEU A 182 4.24 24.84 -16.19
N VAL A 183 4.27 23.95 -15.21
CA VAL A 183 5.25 23.98 -14.11
C VAL A 183 6.17 22.77 -14.20
N GLU A 184 7.33 22.85 -13.57
CA GLU A 184 8.30 21.76 -13.48
C GLU A 184 8.65 21.53 -12.03
N GLY A 185 8.74 20.24 -11.65
CA GLY A 185 9.11 19.85 -10.30
C GLY A 185 9.05 18.33 -10.11
N ALA A 186 9.56 17.87 -8.97
CA ALA A 186 9.45 16.48 -8.53
C ALA A 186 8.14 16.31 -7.73
N LEU A 187 7.00 16.35 -8.41
CA LEU A 187 5.69 16.16 -7.81
C LEU A 187 5.02 14.91 -8.37
N ASP A 188 4.72 13.99 -7.49
CA ASP A 188 3.88 12.83 -7.74
C ASP A 188 2.59 13.00 -6.92
N ILE A 189 1.45 12.96 -7.60
CA ILE A 189 0.12 13.10 -6.98
C ILE A 189 -0.53 11.72 -7.02
N ALA A 190 -0.41 11.01 -5.93
CA ALA A 190 -1.15 9.78 -5.73
C ALA A 190 -2.65 10.09 -5.65
N ARG A 191 -3.46 9.29 -6.34
CA ARG A 191 -4.89 9.58 -6.57
C ARG A 191 -5.82 8.79 -5.68
N GLN A 192 -5.28 7.80 -4.95
CA GLN A 192 -6.02 6.95 -4.02
C GLN A 192 -5.48 7.13 -2.60
N PRO A 193 -6.34 7.07 -1.58
CA PRO A 193 -5.91 7.18 -0.18
C PRO A 193 -4.90 6.10 0.21
N THR A 194 -5.06 4.90 -0.35
CA THR A 194 -4.19 3.75 -0.09
C THR A 194 -2.76 3.89 -0.63
N ASP A 195 -2.52 4.81 -1.57
CA ASP A 195 -1.18 5.11 -2.08
C ASP A 195 -0.30 5.84 -1.05
N TYR A 196 -0.93 6.45 -0.04
CA TYR A 196 -0.24 7.08 1.08
C TYR A 196 -0.01 6.15 2.26
N ILE A 197 -0.43 4.90 2.17
CA ILE A 197 -0.32 3.87 3.23
C ILE A 197 0.79 2.89 2.90
N ASN A 198 1.47 2.36 3.92
CA ASN A 198 2.43 1.27 3.72
C ASN A 198 1.70 -0.07 3.64
N ARG A 199 1.42 -0.51 2.42
CA ARG A 199 0.72 -1.77 2.13
C ARG A 199 1.63 -2.98 1.98
N ASP A 200 2.94 -2.77 1.96
CA ASP A 200 3.90 -3.82 1.56
C ASP A 200 4.24 -4.82 2.66
N ARG A 201 3.93 -4.52 3.91
CA ARG A 201 4.29 -5.35 5.06
C ARG A 201 3.20 -5.36 6.11
N LEU A 202 2.16 -6.13 5.87
CA LEU A 202 1.18 -6.45 6.91
C LEU A 202 1.81 -7.41 7.91
N THR A 203 2.44 -8.49 7.42
CA THR A 203 3.24 -9.43 8.22
C THR A 203 4.71 -9.41 7.79
N ASP A 204 5.62 -9.71 8.70
CA ASP A 204 7.06 -9.75 8.48
C ASP A 204 7.74 -10.91 9.23
N THR A 205 7.01 -12.00 9.42
CA THR A 205 7.52 -13.18 10.10
C THR A 205 8.55 -13.89 9.21
N PRO A 206 9.79 -14.13 9.68
CA PRO A 206 10.77 -14.87 8.92
C PRO A 206 10.27 -16.31 8.66
N ARG A 207 10.28 -16.74 7.38
CA ARG A 207 9.79 -18.10 7.01
C ARG A 207 10.43 -19.21 7.85
N ASN A 208 11.74 -19.12 8.15
CA ASN A 208 12.44 -20.13 8.92
C ASN A 208 12.05 -20.17 10.41
N SER A 209 11.40 -19.16 10.95
CA SER A 209 10.85 -19.19 12.31
C SER A 209 9.51 -19.91 12.41
N ILE A 210 8.78 -20.08 11.29
CA ILE A 210 7.47 -20.71 11.26
C ILE A 210 7.64 -22.22 11.39
N ARG A 211 6.95 -22.83 12.35
CA ARG A 211 6.88 -24.27 12.55
C ARG A 211 5.67 -24.89 11.86
N SER A 212 4.50 -24.28 12.03
CA SER A 212 3.26 -24.80 11.43
C SER A 212 2.29 -23.66 11.12
N VAL A 213 1.39 -23.92 10.18
CA VAL A 213 0.22 -23.10 9.87
C VAL A 213 -0.99 -24.01 9.86
N THR A 214 -2.04 -23.66 10.59
CA THR A 214 -3.32 -24.36 10.62
C THR A 214 -4.42 -23.42 10.18
N VAL A 215 -5.24 -23.84 9.20
CA VAL A 215 -6.42 -23.11 8.74
C VAL A 215 -7.64 -23.86 9.22
N ALA A 216 -8.38 -23.27 10.14
CA ALA A 216 -9.64 -23.78 10.66
C ALA A 216 -10.82 -23.22 9.85
N ARG A 217 -11.77 -24.08 9.51
CA ARG A 217 -12.95 -23.76 8.72
C ARG A 217 -14.23 -24.15 9.43
N PRO A 218 -15.32 -23.38 9.23
CA PRO A 218 -16.58 -23.69 9.93
C PRO A 218 -17.19 -25.04 9.53
N ASP A 219 -17.05 -25.45 8.27
CA ASP A 219 -17.78 -26.59 7.69
C ASP A 219 -16.88 -27.65 7.07
N ALA A 220 -15.58 -27.66 7.40
CA ALA A 220 -14.60 -28.59 6.84
C ALA A 220 -13.52 -28.94 7.88
N ASP A 221 -12.78 -30.03 7.62
CA ASP A 221 -11.63 -30.40 8.45
C ASP A 221 -10.53 -29.33 8.38
N ASP A 222 -9.83 -29.15 9.49
CA ASP A 222 -8.72 -28.23 9.59
C ASP A 222 -7.58 -28.65 8.63
N LEU A 223 -7.08 -27.69 7.89
CA LEU A 223 -5.91 -27.86 7.05
C LEU A 223 -4.66 -27.45 7.85
N SER A 224 -3.75 -28.39 8.07
CA SER A 224 -2.54 -28.13 8.84
C SER A 224 -1.28 -28.53 8.07
N VAL A 225 -0.33 -27.60 8.00
CA VAL A 225 1.01 -27.82 7.45
C VAL A 225 2.04 -27.62 8.55
N THR A 226 3.03 -28.52 8.64
CA THR A 226 4.04 -28.47 9.69
C THR A 226 5.40 -28.91 9.18
N ARG A 227 6.47 -28.55 9.88
CA ARG A 227 7.81 -29.08 9.68
C ARG A 227 8.47 -29.37 11.02
N ALA A 228 9.34 -30.36 11.05
CA ALA A 228 10.01 -30.82 12.28
C ALA A 228 11.12 -29.87 12.72
N ALA A 229 11.91 -29.35 11.79
CA ALA A 229 13.02 -28.42 12.09
C ALA A 229 13.07 -27.22 11.14
N GLN A 230 13.85 -26.21 11.55
CA GLN A 230 14.10 -25.03 10.71
C GLN A 230 14.87 -25.44 9.44
N GLY A 231 14.42 -24.94 8.28
CA GLY A 231 15.04 -25.22 6.99
C GLY A 231 14.53 -26.48 6.29
N GLU A 232 13.72 -27.30 6.94
CA GLU A 232 13.03 -28.43 6.31
C GLU A 232 11.79 -27.96 5.54
N ASP A 233 11.35 -28.78 4.60
CA ASP A 233 10.11 -28.54 3.86
C ASP A 233 8.89 -28.73 4.75
N PHE A 234 7.80 -28.07 4.40
CA PHE A 234 6.52 -28.22 5.07
C PHE A 234 5.81 -29.48 4.57
N GLU A 235 5.19 -30.21 5.48
CA GLU A 235 4.40 -31.39 5.21
C GLU A 235 2.93 -31.14 5.54
N LEU A 236 2.05 -31.57 4.65
CA LEU A 236 0.60 -31.55 4.87
C LEU A 236 0.23 -32.62 5.87
N GLN A 237 -0.53 -32.26 6.89
CA GLN A 237 -1.00 -33.22 7.91
C GLN A 237 -2.38 -33.79 7.52
N ASN A 238 -2.69 -34.96 8.07
CA ASN A 238 -4.00 -35.61 7.93
C ASN A 238 -4.41 -35.94 6.48
N ILE A 239 -3.46 -36.25 5.61
CA ILE A 239 -3.75 -36.76 4.27
C ILE A 239 -4.45 -38.13 4.41
N ALA A 240 -5.60 -38.28 3.75
CA ALA A 240 -6.32 -39.54 3.74
C ALA A 240 -5.48 -40.67 3.08
N ALA A 241 -5.67 -41.93 3.52
CA ALA A 241 -4.98 -43.04 2.93
C ALA A 241 -5.30 -43.17 1.43
N GLY A 242 -4.26 -43.39 0.60
CA GLY A 242 -4.39 -43.44 -0.86
C GLY A 242 -4.46 -42.05 -1.54
N MET A 243 -4.17 -40.99 -0.82
CA MET A 243 -4.04 -39.66 -1.36
C MET A 243 -2.61 -39.15 -1.20
N GLN A 244 -2.14 -38.36 -2.14
CA GLN A 244 -0.83 -37.70 -2.11
C GLN A 244 -0.96 -36.18 -2.37
N LEU A 245 0.07 -35.46 -1.98
CA LEU A 245 0.13 -34.00 -2.23
C LEU A 245 0.33 -33.71 -3.72
N LYS A 246 -0.53 -32.90 -4.32
CA LYS A 246 -0.39 -32.46 -5.72
C LYS A 246 0.87 -31.63 -5.95
N ASN A 247 1.11 -30.66 -5.06
CA ASN A 247 2.18 -29.69 -5.29
C ASN A 247 2.67 -29.05 -3.99
N GLN A 248 3.98 -29.15 -3.73
CA GLN A 248 4.66 -28.55 -2.58
C GLN A 248 4.53 -27.00 -2.54
N PHE A 249 4.45 -26.34 -3.71
CA PHE A 249 4.32 -24.88 -3.75
C PHE A 249 3.03 -24.39 -3.10
N GLN A 250 1.95 -25.14 -3.17
CA GLN A 250 0.67 -24.78 -2.54
C GLN A 250 0.76 -24.73 -1.02
N LEU A 251 1.58 -25.59 -0.39
CA LEU A 251 1.85 -25.53 1.05
C LEU A 251 2.66 -24.28 1.41
N ASN A 252 3.60 -23.93 0.55
CA ASN A 252 4.38 -22.71 0.71
C ASN A 252 3.52 -21.45 0.64
N ASP A 253 2.51 -21.42 -0.23
CA ASP A 253 1.56 -20.28 -0.33
C ASP A 253 0.79 -20.07 0.97
N LEU A 254 0.38 -21.14 1.66
CA LEU A 254 -0.28 -21.06 2.97
C LEU A 254 0.64 -20.47 4.04
N VAL A 255 1.91 -20.84 4.03
CA VAL A 255 2.91 -20.27 4.96
C VAL A 255 3.17 -18.81 4.64
N ASP A 256 3.16 -18.44 3.36
CA ASP A 256 3.39 -17.07 2.89
C ASP A 256 2.29 -16.08 3.26
N LEU A 257 1.13 -16.54 3.75
CA LEU A 257 0.14 -15.68 4.42
C LEU A 257 0.71 -14.96 5.65
N PHE A 258 1.82 -15.49 6.24
CA PHE A 258 2.43 -14.91 7.45
C PHE A 258 3.83 -14.34 7.23
N VAL A 259 4.41 -14.47 6.03
CA VAL A 259 5.81 -14.07 5.78
C VAL A 259 5.92 -12.63 5.30
N ASN A 260 5.27 -12.27 4.21
CA ASN A 260 5.34 -10.95 3.60
C ASN A 260 3.97 -10.57 3.03
N LEU A 261 2.96 -10.64 3.86
CA LEU A 261 1.60 -10.34 3.44
C LEU A 261 1.47 -8.85 3.09
N LYS A 262 0.87 -8.60 1.93
CA LYS A 262 0.46 -7.27 1.48
C LYS A 262 -1.04 -7.15 1.59
N PHE A 263 -1.54 -5.95 1.75
CA PHE A 263 -2.97 -5.66 1.73
C PHE A 263 -3.29 -4.59 0.69
N GLU A 264 -4.53 -4.51 0.25
CA GLU A 264 -5.01 -3.55 -0.75
C GLU A 264 -5.66 -2.35 -0.10
N ASP A 265 -6.46 -2.58 0.93
CA ASP A 265 -7.18 -1.54 1.65
C ASP A 265 -7.25 -1.83 3.15
N VAL A 266 -7.64 -0.82 3.94
CA VAL A 266 -7.76 -0.89 5.40
C VAL A 266 -8.98 -0.12 5.86
N THR A 267 -9.68 -0.68 6.88
CA THR A 267 -10.80 0.00 7.56
C THR A 267 -10.76 -0.28 9.05
N SER A 268 -11.70 0.30 9.81
CA SER A 268 -11.88 -0.05 11.22
C SER A 268 -12.41 -1.48 11.37
N ALA A 269 -11.86 -2.24 12.30
CA ALA A 269 -12.36 -3.57 12.61
C ALA A 269 -13.82 -3.57 13.10
N ASP A 270 -14.32 -2.45 13.60
CA ASP A 270 -15.70 -2.29 14.07
C ASP A 270 -16.74 -2.25 12.92
N GLU A 271 -16.28 -2.02 11.67
CA GLU A 271 -17.15 -2.02 10.49
C GLU A 271 -17.33 -3.39 9.86
N ILE A 272 -16.59 -4.38 10.34
CA ILE A 272 -16.58 -5.73 9.78
C ILE A 272 -17.37 -6.69 10.67
N ALA A 273 -18.23 -7.50 10.05
CA ALA A 273 -18.90 -8.60 10.72
C ALA A 273 -17.95 -9.78 10.85
N TRP A 274 -17.45 -10.00 12.05
CA TRP A 274 -16.60 -11.14 12.36
C TRP A 274 -17.47 -12.36 12.70
N ALA A 275 -17.31 -13.45 11.97
CA ALA A 275 -17.90 -14.71 12.37
C ALA A 275 -17.21 -15.13 13.67
N GLY A 276 -18.00 -15.33 14.73
CA GLY A 276 -17.48 -15.42 16.08
C GLY A 276 -16.49 -16.54 16.27
N VAL A 277 -15.23 -16.17 16.41
CA VAL A 277 -14.30 -16.97 17.22
C VAL A 277 -14.70 -16.70 18.66
N GLY A 278 -15.31 -17.68 19.32
CA GLY A 278 -15.63 -17.53 20.71
C GLY A 278 -14.34 -17.34 21.50
N ASP A 279 -14.07 -16.09 21.88
CA ASP A 279 -13.25 -15.82 23.04
C ASP A 279 -13.98 -16.51 24.21
N GLY A 280 -13.39 -17.53 24.75
CA GLY A 280 -14.00 -18.39 25.79
C GLY A 280 -14.44 -17.68 27.05
N ASN A 281 -14.76 -16.38 26.98
CA ASN A 281 -15.16 -15.52 28.09
C ASN A 281 -16.40 -14.65 27.83
N SER A 282 -17.05 -14.70 26.66
CA SER A 282 -18.31 -13.99 26.43
C SER A 282 -19.50 -14.89 26.73
N GLY A 283 -20.07 -14.76 27.92
CA GLY A 283 -21.26 -15.47 28.40
C GLY A 283 -22.56 -15.03 27.73
N ASP A 284 -22.55 -14.58 26.49
CA ASP A 284 -23.74 -14.27 25.71
C ASP A 284 -23.87 -15.27 24.57
N GLY A 285 -24.91 -16.10 24.63
CA GLY A 285 -25.20 -17.24 23.78
C GLY A 285 -25.61 -16.88 22.35
N GLY A 286 -24.86 -16.07 21.66
CA GLY A 286 -24.95 -15.89 20.20
C GLY A 286 -24.34 -17.10 19.51
N ALA A 287 -25.14 -17.81 18.69
CA ALA A 287 -24.68 -18.88 17.82
C ALA A 287 -23.77 -18.33 16.72
N GLY A 288 -22.57 -17.89 17.10
CA GLY A 288 -21.50 -17.52 16.18
C GLY A 288 -20.79 -18.81 15.75
N GLY A 289 -21.02 -19.27 14.52
CA GLY A 289 -20.23 -20.33 13.93
C GLY A 289 -18.75 -19.96 13.94
N ILE A 290 -17.85 -20.95 14.03
CA ILE A 290 -16.41 -20.74 13.91
C ILE A 290 -16.17 -20.13 12.53
N GLY A 291 -15.68 -18.90 12.47
CA GLY A 291 -15.29 -18.27 11.21
C GLY A 291 -14.01 -18.92 10.63
N LEU A 292 -13.72 -18.63 9.37
CA LEU A 292 -12.46 -19.00 8.75
C LEU A 292 -11.30 -18.30 9.49
N SER A 293 -10.36 -19.06 9.98
CA SER A 293 -9.18 -18.53 10.66
C SER A 293 -7.91 -19.32 10.29
N ALA A 294 -6.79 -18.61 10.25
CA ALA A 294 -5.48 -19.24 10.07
C ALA A 294 -4.60 -18.90 11.27
N THR A 295 -3.95 -19.92 11.84
CA THR A 295 -3.04 -19.77 12.98
C THR A 295 -1.66 -20.24 12.59
N MET A 296 -0.68 -19.37 12.71
CA MET A 296 0.74 -19.65 12.55
C MET A 296 1.36 -19.89 13.93
N PHE A 297 2.14 -20.96 14.06
CA PHE A 297 2.97 -21.24 15.23
C PHE A 297 4.45 -21.15 14.85
N ALA A 298 5.22 -20.42 15.63
CA ALA A 298 6.66 -20.35 15.47
C ALA A 298 7.38 -21.39 16.36
N PHE A 299 8.67 -21.63 16.08
CA PHE A 299 9.49 -22.55 16.88
C PHE A 299 9.70 -22.06 18.32
N ASP A 300 9.65 -20.76 18.56
CA ASP A 300 9.69 -20.14 19.90
C ASP A 300 8.35 -20.22 20.64
N LYS A 301 7.35 -20.88 20.06
CA LYS A 301 5.98 -21.03 20.55
C LYS A 301 5.14 -19.74 20.52
N SER A 302 5.63 -18.64 19.96
CA SER A 302 4.76 -17.50 19.64
C SER A 302 3.78 -17.89 18.54
N ARG A 303 2.62 -17.21 18.50
CA ARG A 303 1.62 -17.45 17.47
C ARG A 303 1.06 -16.15 16.91
N VAL A 304 0.62 -16.22 15.64
CA VAL A 304 -0.15 -15.18 14.99
C VAL A 304 -1.43 -15.79 14.48
N VAL A 305 -2.54 -15.18 14.83
CA VAL A 305 -3.88 -15.58 14.39
C VAL A 305 -4.38 -14.56 13.37
N MET A 306 -4.88 -15.06 12.26
CA MET A 306 -5.57 -14.32 11.21
C MET A 306 -7.01 -14.79 11.18
N GLU A 307 -7.97 -13.87 11.26
CA GLU A 307 -9.39 -14.18 11.22
C GLU A 307 -10.03 -13.45 10.06
N GLN A 308 -10.93 -14.12 9.35
CA GLN A 308 -11.70 -13.55 8.26
C GLN A 308 -13.07 -13.08 8.74
N GLY A 309 -13.49 -11.91 8.28
CA GLY A 309 -14.83 -11.36 8.42
C GLY A 309 -15.29 -10.80 7.09
N GLU A 310 -16.50 -10.23 7.05
CA GLU A 310 -17.10 -9.64 5.87
C GLU A 310 -17.66 -8.26 6.18
N ASP A 311 -17.57 -7.35 5.19
CA ASP A 311 -18.26 -6.06 5.28
C ASP A 311 -19.75 -6.20 4.92
N ALA A 312 -20.48 -5.08 4.92
CA ALA A 312 -21.91 -5.03 4.62
C ALA A 312 -22.23 -5.47 3.18
N GLU A 313 -21.27 -5.38 2.27
CA GLU A 313 -21.34 -5.79 0.88
C GLU A 313 -20.96 -7.25 0.66
N GLY A 314 -20.54 -7.97 1.72
CA GLY A 314 -20.07 -9.36 1.66
C GLY A 314 -18.63 -9.51 1.16
N LYS A 315 -17.84 -8.43 1.18
CA LYS A 315 -16.45 -8.46 0.79
C LYS A 315 -15.60 -8.98 1.94
N PRO A 316 -14.63 -9.88 1.69
CA PRO A 316 -13.84 -10.45 2.76
C PRO A 316 -12.75 -9.50 3.26
N TRP A 317 -12.60 -9.46 4.57
CA TRP A 317 -11.58 -8.73 5.30
C TRP A 317 -10.89 -9.64 6.31
N ILE A 318 -9.69 -9.29 6.72
CA ILE A 318 -8.98 -10.01 7.78
C ILE A 318 -8.61 -9.08 8.93
N ARG A 319 -8.51 -9.65 10.13
CA ARG A 319 -7.79 -9.06 11.25
C ARG A 319 -6.69 -9.99 11.74
N LEU A 320 -5.70 -9.41 12.40
CA LEU A 320 -4.52 -10.12 12.89
C LEU A 320 -4.32 -9.88 14.37
N HIS A 321 -3.88 -10.92 15.06
CA HIS A 321 -3.50 -10.87 16.47
C HIS A 321 -2.26 -11.72 16.72
N ALA A 322 -1.28 -11.19 17.45
CA ALA A 322 -0.08 -11.90 17.85
C ALA A 322 -0.11 -12.24 19.35
N GLU A 323 0.24 -13.48 19.67
CA GLU A 323 0.40 -13.91 21.05
C GLU A 323 1.87 -14.27 21.33
N PRO A 324 2.40 -13.81 22.46
CA PRO A 324 3.77 -14.12 22.83
C PRO A 324 3.94 -15.60 23.17
N PRO A 325 5.18 -16.09 23.21
CA PRO A 325 5.45 -17.43 23.74
C PRO A 325 4.87 -17.58 25.15
N PRO A 326 4.28 -18.74 25.49
CA PRO A 326 3.82 -18.99 26.84
C PRO A 326 5.00 -18.93 27.82
N PRO A 327 4.79 -18.44 29.06
CA PRO A 327 5.83 -18.46 30.07
C PRO A 327 6.36 -19.87 30.27
N ALA A 328 7.67 -20.01 30.45
CA ALA A 328 8.26 -21.31 30.75
C ALA A 328 7.53 -21.92 31.96
N ALA A 329 6.93 -23.09 31.78
CA ALA A 329 6.30 -23.79 32.88
C ALA A 329 7.41 -24.07 33.92
N ASN A 330 7.28 -23.45 35.10
CA ASN A 330 8.09 -23.85 36.22
C ASN A 330 7.76 -25.32 36.50
N SER A 331 8.66 -26.19 36.15
CA SER A 331 8.58 -27.63 36.52
C SER A 331 8.77 -27.72 38.04
N THR A 332 7.69 -27.49 38.75
CA THR A 332 7.57 -27.84 40.18
C THR A 332 7.06 -29.28 40.29
N ASP A 333 7.80 -30.25 39.75
CA ASP A 333 7.67 -31.63 40.10
C ASP A 333 9.08 -32.11 40.47
N GLY A 334 9.42 -31.94 41.70
CA GLY A 334 10.64 -32.38 42.31
C GLY A 334 10.41 -32.65 43.77
N GLU A 335 9.72 -33.77 44.00
CA GLU A 335 9.65 -34.39 45.32
C GLU A 335 11.06 -34.83 45.76
N ASN A 336 11.53 -34.20 46.82
CA ASN A 336 12.39 -34.71 47.89
C ASN A 336 13.53 -35.72 47.50
N ALA A 337 14.73 -35.23 47.34
CA ALA A 337 15.94 -36.01 47.71
C ALA A 337 17.00 -35.07 48.30
N ALA A 338 17.47 -35.49 49.47
CA ALA A 338 18.30 -34.77 50.40
C ALA A 338 19.66 -34.31 49.85
N ALA A 339 20.06 -33.16 50.35
CA ALA A 339 21.41 -32.65 50.72
C ALA A 339 22.63 -33.44 50.20
N ASP A 340 23.48 -32.83 49.40
CA ASP A 340 24.85 -32.42 49.74
C ASP A 340 25.60 -31.86 48.51
N SER A 341 26.47 -30.88 48.78
CA SER A 341 27.52 -30.37 47.89
C SER A 341 27.23 -29.05 47.16
N ALA A 342 27.82 -27.99 47.74
CA ALA A 342 28.12 -26.74 47.11
C ALA A 342 29.08 -26.88 45.93
N GLU A 343 28.84 -26.15 44.85
CA GLU A 343 29.77 -25.21 44.21
C GLU A 343 29.27 -24.77 42.82
N ASP A 344 29.31 -23.48 42.62
CA ASP A 344 29.36 -22.72 41.36
C ASP A 344 28.71 -23.36 40.11
N GLY A 345 27.52 -22.91 39.82
CA GLY A 345 26.82 -23.08 38.55
C GLY A 345 25.91 -21.90 38.32
N ASP A 346 26.35 -21.03 37.43
CA ASP A 346 25.66 -19.91 36.81
C ASP A 346 24.17 -20.24 36.66
N ALA A 347 23.34 -19.69 37.54
CA ALA A 347 21.90 -19.81 37.45
C ALA A 347 21.48 -19.10 36.15
N ALA A 348 21.26 -19.85 35.10
CA ALA A 348 20.58 -19.35 33.90
C ALA A 348 19.25 -18.76 34.40
N GLU A 349 19.25 -17.47 34.63
CA GLU A 349 18.06 -16.66 34.88
C GLU A 349 17.08 -16.97 33.77
N SER A 350 15.99 -17.67 34.09
CA SER A 350 14.92 -17.99 33.16
C SER A 350 14.42 -16.67 32.60
N ALA A 351 14.97 -16.29 31.45
CA ALA A 351 14.58 -15.06 30.77
C ALA A 351 13.07 -15.10 30.54
N ALA A 352 12.36 -14.10 31.04
CA ALA A 352 10.94 -13.93 30.74
C ALA A 352 10.74 -13.97 29.22
N PRO A 353 9.65 -14.59 28.73
CA PRO A 353 9.40 -14.67 27.29
C PRO A 353 9.43 -13.27 26.68
N ASP A 354 10.13 -13.11 25.56
CA ASP A 354 10.19 -11.84 24.84
C ASP A 354 8.81 -11.53 24.24
N THR A 355 8.06 -10.71 24.94
CA THR A 355 6.72 -10.25 24.52
C THR A 355 6.79 -9.01 23.63
N SER A 356 7.97 -8.43 23.40
CA SER A 356 8.13 -7.13 22.72
C SER A 356 7.64 -7.18 21.28
N ARG A 357 7.96 -8.26 20.55
CA ARG A 357 7.53 -8.45 19.16
C ARG A 357 6.01 -8.58 19.03
N ALA A 358 5.37 -9.40 19.86
CA ALA A 358 3.91 -9.56 19.83
C ALA A 358 3.21 -8.23 20.12
N ASN A 359 3.69 -7.48 21.10
CA ASN A 359 3.16 -6.17 21.44
C ASN A 359 3.33 -5.16 20.30
N GLU A 360 4.48 -5.17 19.61
CA GLU A 360 4.72 -4.30 18.46
C GLU A 360 3.79 -4.62 17.29
N LEU A 361 3.60 -5.90 16.98
CA LEU A 361 2.68 -6.36 15.94
C LEU A 361 1.23 -5.98 16.28
N ASN A 362 0.78 -6.26 17.51
CA ASN A 362 -0.56 -5.92 17.96
C ASN A 362 -0.82 -4.40 17.95
N LYS A 363 0.17 -3.58 18.28
CA LYS A 363 0.05 -2.12 18.17
C LYS A 363 -0.20 -1.69 16.71
N ARG A 364 0.31 -2.43 15.74
CA ARG A 364 0.11 -2.16 14.30
C ARG A 364 -1.25 -2.61 13.82
N TRP A 365 -1.77 -3.73 14.35
CA TRP A 365 -2.96 -4.40 13.84
C TRP A 365 -4.24 -4.11 14.62
N SER A 366 -4.12 -3.76 15.92
CA SER A 366 -5.27 -3.57 16.80
C SER A 366 -6.22 -2.50 16.30
N GLY A 367 -7.51 -2.84 16.22
CA GLY A 367 -8.57 -1.96 15.75
C GLY A 367 -8.72 -1.87 14.24
N TRP A 368 -7.91 -2.62 13.46
CA TRP A 368 -7.90 -2.56 12.00
C TRP A 368 -8.35 -3.86 11.36
N ALA A 369 -9.06 -3.72 10.24
CA ALA A 369 -9.33 -4.77 9.28
C ALA A 369 -8.60 -4.46 7.98
N PHE A 370 -8.08 -5.50 7.33
CA PHE A 370 -7.28 -5.39 6.12
C PHE A 370 -7.91 -6.19 4.99
N GLN A 371 -7.99 -5.60 3.82
CA GLN A 371 -8.42 -6.30 2.63
C GLN A 371 -7.21 -6.93 1.95
N LEU A 372 -7.27 -8.22 1.72
CA LEU A 372 -6.22 -8.94 0.97
C LEU A 372 -6.50 -8.91 -0.53
N PRO A 373 -5.45 -9.07 -1.37
CA PRO A 373 -5.64 -9.41 -2.77
C PRO A 373 -6.41 -10.72 -2.94
N ASP A 374 -7.26 -10.82 -3.97
CA ASP A 374 -8.13 -11.97 -4.21
C ASP A 374 -7.39 -13.31 -4.16
N PHE A 375 -6.23 -13.41 -4.79
CA PHE A 375 -5.43 -14.65 -4.78
C PHE A 375 -4.97 -15.09 -3.38
N ARG A 376 -4.86 -14.17 -2.43
CA ARG A 376 -4.55 -14.48 -1.02
C ARG A 376 -5.78 -14.97 -0.28
N HIS A 377 -6.95 -14.41 -0.58
CA HIS A 377 -8.21 -14.96 -0.10
C HIS A 377 -8.43 -16.38 -0.62
N ASP A 378 -8.18 -16.64 -1.90
CA ASP A 378 -8.25 -17.98 -2.49
C ASP A 378 -7.32 -18.95 -1.77
N THR A 379 -6.10 -18.49 -1.44
CA THR A 379 -5.15 -19.30 -0.67
C THR A 379 -5.68 -19.64 0.73
N LEU A 380 -6.27 -18.67 1.42
CA LEU A 380 -6.85 -18.86 2.76
C LEU A 380 -8.08 -19.79 2.72
N ASN A 381 -8.87 -19.71 1.68
CA ASN A 381 -10.09 -20.52 1.48
C ASN A 381 -9.83 -21.89 0.87
N ARG A 382 -8.61 -22.18 0.41
CA ARG A 382 -8.26 -23.42 -0.25
C ARG A 382 -8.55 -24.66 0.62
N GLY A 383 -9.25 -25.65 0.04
CA GLY A 383 -9.62 -26.89 0.70
C GLY A 383 -8.55 -28.00 0.65
N MET A 384 -8.72 -29.04 1.46
CA MET A 384 -7.84 -30.23 1.42
C MET A 384 -7.91 -30.90 0.02
N ASP A 385 -9.09 -30.99 -0.58
CA ASP A 385 -9.37 -31.56 -1.90
C ASP A 385 -8.63 -30.86 -3.05
N GLU A 386 -8.33 -29.59 -2.88
CA GLU A 386 -7.51 -28.84 -3.84
C GLU A 386 -6.02 -29.18 -3.74
N LEU A 387 -5.56 -29.58 -2.57
CA LEU A 387 -4.14 -29.86 -2.27
C LEU A 387 -3.72 -31.28 -2.56
N VAL A 388 -4.66 -32.26 -2.53
CA VAL A 388 -4.35 -33.68 -2.66
C VAL A 388 -5.01 -34.28 -3.90
N GLU A 389 -4.41 -35.37 -4.38
CA GLU A 389 -4.93 -36.21 -5.47
C GLU A 389 -4.79 -37.67 -5.08
N ALA A 390 -5.50 -38.54 -5.78
CA ALA A 390 -5.34 -39.99 -5.55
C ALA A 390 -3.91 -40.42 -5.89
N GLU A 391 -3.33 -41.28 -5.06
CA GLU A 391 -2.10 -41.96 -5.40
C GLU A 391 -2.39 -42.82 -6.63
N ASP A 392 -1.69 -42.61 -7.76
CA ASP A 392 -1.77 -43.54 -8.90
C ASP A 392 -1.36 -44.88 -8.41
N GLU A 393 -2.23 -45.88 -8.52
CA GLU A 393 -1.83 -47.28 -8.30
C GLU A 393 -0.67 -47.53 -9.26
N ALA A 394 0.55 -47.66 -8.71
CA ALA A 394 1.72 -48.01 -9.49
C ALA A 394 1.38 -49.28 -10.24
N ASP A 395 1.22 -49.19 -11.57
CA ASP A 395 1.00 -50.30 -12.46
C ASP A 395 2.04 -51.41 -12.15
N GLY A 396 1.60 -52.37 -11.38
CA GLY A 396 2.30 -53.64 -11.21
C GLY A 396 2.16 -54.46 -12.47
N ASP A 397 2.66 -53.96 -13.59
CA ASP A 397 2.83 -54.78 -14.78
C ASP A 397 4.11 -55.64 -14.57
N GLY A 398 3.88 -56.72 -13.85
CA GLY A 398 4.83 -57.79 -13.75
C GLY A 398 4.95 -58.48 -15.09
N ASP A 399 6.04 -58.29 -15.76
CA ASP A 399 6.55 -59.09 -16.86
C ASP A 399 6.55 -60.57 -16.46
N ASP A 400 5.46 -61.30 -16.72
CA ASP A 400 5.44 -62.75 -16.91
C ASP A 400 5.76 -63.11 -18.37
N GLU A 401 6.99 -62.90 -18.80
CA GLU A 401 7.56 -63.64 -19.91
C GLU A 401 8.26 -64.91 -19.38
N ALA A 402 7.45 -65.92 -19.13
CA ALA A 402 7.92 -67.33 -19.03
C ALA A 402 8.06 -67.91 -20.45
N GLY A 403 9.26 -68.25 -20.78
CA GLY A 403 9.70 -68.86 -22.00
C GLY A 403 8.92 -70.12 -22.50
N GLY A 404 8.95 -70.25 -23.80
CA GLY A 404 8.60 -71.39 -24.59
C GLY A 404 9.53 -71.47 -25.80
#